data_bcbce057571d215fc6d9035ce6e9b2c4
#
_entry.id   bcbce057571d215fc6d9035ce6e9b2c4
#
_cell.length_a   1.000
_cell.length_b   1.000
_cell.length_c   1.000
_cell.angle_alpha   90.00
_cell.angle_beta   90.00
_cell.angle_gamma   90.00
#
_symmetry.space_group_name_H-M   'P 1'
#
loop_
_entity.id
_entity.type
_entity.pdbx_description
1 polymer ?
#
loop_
_entity_poly.entity_id
_entity_poly.type
_entity_poly.pdbx_seq_one_letter_code
_entity_poly.pdbx_strand_id
1 'polypeptide(L)'
;MVNGIHIIDMTGGILITTITTFNLPKAITLAEAREIFKSTAPKYQDVSGLLRKQYVLSEDGKTAGGVYLWKTRADAEAMYTEGWREFVRGKYQTEPSVTYFETPVVVDNVVGEIQVK
;
A
#
# COMPACT_ATOMS: atom_id res chain seq x y z
N MET A 1 -0.03 -10.47 -30.00
CA MET A 1 0.30 -11.35 -29.73
C MET A 1 0.53 -11.55 -28.41
N VAL A 2 0.23 -12.39 -27.97
CA VAL A 2 0.37 -12.57 -26.71
C VAL A 2 1.55 -13.15 -26.36
N ASN A 3 2.41 -13.16 -27.25
CA ASN A 3 3.64 -13.68 -26.96
C ASN A 3 4.21 -12.92 -25.85
N GLY A 4 3.58 -11.97 -25.32
CA GLY A 4 4.09 -11.29 -24.17
C GLY A 4 3.72 -11.88 -22.83
N ILE A 5 3.00 -12.96 -22.79
CA ILE A 5 2.65 -13.53 -21.51
C ILE A 5 3.89 -14.13 -20.86
N HIS A 6 4.22 -13.61 -19.71
CA HIS A 6 5.37 -14.06 -18.94
C HIS A 6 4.88 -14.38 -17.53
N ILE A 7 4.72 -15.65 -17.25
CA ILE A 7 4.25 -16.11 -15.94
C ILE A 7 5.45 -16.54 -15.12
N ILE A 8 5.59 -15.92 -13.96
CA ILE A 8 6.64 -16.25 -13.02
C ILE A 8 6.01 -16.94 -11.83
N ASP A 9 6.37 -18.20 -11.62
CA ASP A 9 5.98 -18.93 -10.42
C ASP A 9 7.00 -18.62 -9.33
N MET A 10 6.61 -17.80 -8.40
CA MET A 10 7.50 -17.36 -7.34
C MET A 10 7.32 -18.27 -6.14
N THR A 11 8.27 -19.14 -5.92
CA THR A 11 8.26 -20.01 -4.76
C THR A 11 8.47 -19.24 -3.47
N GLY A 12 8.06 -19.77 -2.36
CA GLY A 12 8.10 -19.12 -1.06
C GLY A 12 6.70 -18.76 -0.59
N GLY A 13 6.57 -17.84 0.31
CA GLY A 13 5.28 -17.49 0.87
C GLY A 13 4.39 -16.72 -0.10
N ILE A 14 3.11 -16.62 0.23
CA ILE A 14 2.17 -15.87 -0.58
C ILE A 14 2.37 -14.37 -0.37
N LEU A 15 2.22 -13.60 -1.42
CA LEU A 15 2.25 -12.14 -1.32
C LEU A 15 1.01 -11.65 -0.57
N ILE A 16 1.16 -10.54 0.12
CA ILE A 16 0.08 -9.91 0.88
C ILE A 16 -0.16 -8.50 0.34
N THR A 17 -1.42 -8.15 0.16
CA THR A 17 -1.81 -6.77 -0.09
C THR A 17 -2.47 -6.24 1.17
N THR A 18 -2.06 -5.07 1.63
CA THR A 18 -2.79 -4.37 2.69
C THR A 18 -3.37 -3.09 2.13
N ILE A 19 -4.57 -2.77 2.59
CA ILE A 19 -5.21 -1.51 2.25
C ILE A 19 -5.43 -0.78 3.57
N THR A 20 -4.87 0.44 3.65
CA THR A 20 -5.11 1.31 4.80
C THR A 20 -6.06 2.40 4.40
N THR A 21 -6.96 2.79 5.29
CA THR A 21 -7.86 3.91 5.06
C THR A 21 -7.95 4.79 6.28
N PHE A 22 -8.05 6.11 6.03
CA PHE A 22 -8.20 7.12 7.05
C PHE A 22 -9.40 7.98 6.67
N ASN A 23 -10.42 8.04 7.52
CA ASN A 23 -11.58 8.90 7.27
C ASN A 23 -11.23 10.29 7.80
N LEU A 24 -10.93 11.21 6.90
CA LEU A 24 -10.45 12.53 7.27
C LEU A 24 -11.57 13.37 7.90
N PRO A 25 -11.27 14.15 8.95
CA PRO A 25 -12.28 15.01 9.56
C PRO A 25 -12.75 16.12 8.64
N LYS A 26 -11.93 16.49 7.65
CA LYS A 26 -12.23 17.52 6.67
C LYS A 26 -11.67 17.07 5.32
N ALA A 27 -12.43 17.25 4.26
CA ALA A 27 -11.98 16.92 2.91
C ALA A 27 -10.73 17.74 2.55
N ILE A 28 -9.81 17.10 1.83
CA ILE A 28 -8.63 17.77 1.31
C ILE A 28 -8.63 17.67 -0.22
N THR A 29 -7.93 18.57 -0.87
CA THR A 29 -7.79 18.55 -2.32
C THR A 29 -6.71 17.56 -2.74
N LEU A 30 -6.74 17.16 -4.00
CA LEU A 30 -5.69 16.30 -4.56
C LEU A 30 -4.31 16.95 -4.43
N ALA A 31 -4.22 18.26 -4.63
CA ALA A 31 -2.96 18.99 -4.49
C ALA A 31 -2.44 18.93 -3.06
N GLU A 32 -3.32 19.13 -2.08
CA GLU A 32 -2.95 19.02 -0.66
C GLU A 32 -2.50 17.61 -0.32
N ALA A 33 -3.24 16.60 -0.78
CA ALA A 33 -2.89 15.20 -0.56
C ALA A 33 -1.52 14.88 -1.14
N ARG A 34 -1.24 15.35 -2.35
CA ARG A 34 0.05 15.10 -3.01
C ARG A 34 1.21 15.60 -2.16
N GLU A 35 1.09 16.78 -1.59
CA GLU A 35 2.15 17.34 -0.75
C GLU A 35 2.31 16.56 0.56
N ILE A 36 1.20 16.19 1.19
CA ILE A 36 1.25 15.38 2.41
C ILE A 36 1.91 14.03 2.13
N PHE A 37 1.47 13.34 1.08
CA PHE A 37 1.98 12.01 0.71
C PHE A 37 3.46 12.06 0.35
N LYS A 38 3.88 13.05 -0.42
CA LYS A 38 5.30 13.24 -0.75
C LYS A 38 6.14 13.42 0.51
N SER A 39 5.63 14.09 1.51
CA SER A 39 6.40 14.36 2.74
C SER A 39 6.68 13.09 3.53
N THR A 40 5.83 12.06 3.40
CA THR A 40 6.00 10.80 4.13
C THR A 40 6.60 9.69 3.27
N ALA A 41 6.55 9.81 1.95
CA ALA A 41 6.96 8.75 1.04
C ALA A 41 8.38 8.20 1.29
N PRO A 42 9.39 9.02 1.53
CA PRO A 42 10.74 8.50 1.77
C PRO A 42 10.83 7.55 2.97
N LYS A 43 9.95 7.72 3.96
CA LYS A 43 9.91 6.87 5.14
C LYS A 43 9.65 5.41 4.78
N TYR A 44 8.97 5.15 3.66
CA TYR A 44 8.57 3.80 3.27
C TYR A 44 9.53 3.12 2.31
N GLN A 45 10.56 3.82 1.81
CA GLN A 45 11.47 3.25 0.82
C GLN A 45 12.27 2.06 1.33
N ASP A 46 12.64 2.07 2.59
CA ASP A 46 13.48 1.02 3.15
C ASP A 46 12.75 0.08 4.12
N VAL A 47 11.42 0.04 4.03
CA VAL A 47 10.66 -0.86 4.89
C VAL A 47 10.84 -2.29 4.41
N SER A 48 11.29 -3.15 5.33
CA SER A 48 11.59 -4.54 5.00
C SER A 48 10.36 -5.28 4.45
N GLY A 49 10.52 -5.92 3.32
CA GLY A 49 9.46 -6.71 2.70
C GLY A 49 8.40 -5.92 1.95
N LEU A 50 8.46 -4.58 1.98
CA LEU A 50 7.52 -3.77 1.22
C LEU A 50 8.00 -3.65 -0.22
N LEU A 51 7.22 -4.19 -1.16
CA LEU A 51 7.56 -4.19 -2.57
C LEU A 51 7.06 -2.94 -3.28
N ARG A 52 5.89 -2.46 -2.89
CA ARG A 52 5.26 -1.29 -3.54
C ARG A 52 4.23 -0.69 -2.60
N LYS A 53 4.10 0.61 -2.63
CA LYS A 53 3.03 1.34 -1.96
C LYS A 53 2.48 2.40 -2.88
N GLN A 54 1.16 2.48 -2.97
CA GLN A 54 0.48 3.55 -3.67
C GLN A 54 -0.37 4.30 -2.67
N TYR A 55 -0.25 5.63 -2.64
CA TYR A 55 -1.12 6.46 -1.82
C TYR A 55 -2.39 6.74 -2.61
N VAL A 56 -3.50 6.79 -1.94
CA VAL A 56 -4.80 7.02 -2.58
C VAL A 56 -5.62 8.08 -1.86
N LEU A 57 -6.46 8.77 -2.59
CA LEU A 57 -7.41 9.74 -2.07
C LEU A 57 -8.73 9.51 -2.78
N SER A 58 -9.84 9.45 -2.02
CA SER A 58 -11.16 9.33 -2.62
C SER A 58 -11.49 10.59 -3.42
N GLU A 59 -12.39 10.45 -4.39
CA GLU A 59 -12.76 11.58 -5.26
C GLU A 59 -13.34 12.75 -4.48
N ASP A 60 -14.08 12.48 -3.40
CA ASP A 60 -14.63 13.53 -2.55
C ASP A 60 -13.61 14.11 -1.55
N GLY A 61 -12.39 13.60 -1.54
CA GLY A 61 -11.32 14.09 -0.68
C GLY A 61 -11.45 13.73 0.79
N LYS A 62 -12.39 12.86 1.15
CA LYS A 62 -12.68 12.56 2.55
C LYS A 62 -12.00 11.30 3.09
N THR A 63 -11.53 10.43 2.21
CA THR A 63 -10.83 9.20 2.62
C THR A 63 -9.47 9.15 1.95
N ALA A 64 -8.44 9.07 2.75
CA ALA A 64 -7.08 8.86 2.26
C ALA A 64 -6.59 7.49 2.69
N GLY A 65 -5.52 7.02 2.10
CA GLY A 65 -4.94 5.75 2.50
C GLY A 65 -3.83 5.30 1.61
N GLY A 66 -3.56 4.01 1.64
CA GLY A 66 -2.53 3.40 0.83
C GLY A 66 -2.87 1.97 0.46
N VAL A 67 -2.31 1.54 -0.67
CA VAL A 67 -2.36 0.15 -1.11
C VAL A 67 -0.93 -0.34 -1.13
N TYR A 68 -0.64 -1.39 -0.37
CA TYR A 68 0.72 -1.89 -0.16
C TYR A 68 0.81 -3.32 -0.65
N LEU A 69 1.92 -3.66 -1.28
CA LEU A 69 2.24 -5.05 -1.66
C LEU A 69 3.45 -5.51 -0.87
N TRP A 70 3.31 -6.64 -0.17
CA TRP A 70 4.32 -7.16 0.75
C TRP A 70 4.78 -8.55 0.36
N LYS A 71 6.04 -8.85 0.64
CA LYS A 71 6.58 -10.20 0.46
C LYS A 71 5.92 -11.19 1.39
N THR A 72 5.67 -10.80 2.65
CA THR A 72 5.08 -11.70 3.66
C THR A 72 4.13 -10.93 4.57
N ARG A 73 3.23 -11.66 5.21
CA ARG A 73 2.35 -11.09 6.22
C ARG A 73 3.14 -10.60 7.44
N ALA A 74 4.19 -11.31 7.82
CA ALA A 74 5.01 -10.92 8.96
C ALA A 74 5.65 -9.55 8.73
N ASP A 75 6.11 -9.27 7.52
CA ASP A 75 6.68 -7.96 7.17
C ASP A 75 5.63 -6.85 7.31
N ALA A 76 4.41 -7.11 6.85
CA ALA A 76 3.33 -6.14 6.97
C ALA A 76 2.98 -5.89 8.44
N GLU A 77 2.82 -6.94 9.22
CA GLU A 77 2.50 -6.84 10.64
C GLU A 77 3.58 -6.09 11.42
N ALA A 78 4.83 -6.28 11.05
CA ALA A 78 5.95 -5.60 11.70
C ALA A 78 5.93 -4.09 11.48
N MET A 79 5.31 -3.62 10.39
CA MET A 79 5.23 -2.19 10.09
C MET A 79 4.04 -1.52 10.78
N TYR A 80 2.88 -2.20 10.86
CA TYR A 80 1.66 -1.61 11.42
C TYR A 80 1.62 -1.71 12.94
N THR A 81 2.61 -1.07 13.58
CA THR A 81 2.76 -1.03 15.03
C THR A 81 1.91 0.07 15.64
N GLU A 82 1.83 0.13 16.96
CA GLU A 82 1.19 1.24 17.66
C GLU A 82 1.88 2.57 17.34
N GLY A 83 3.21 2.55 17.20
CA GLY A 83 3.95 3.75 16.79
C GLY A 83 3.53 4.26 15.43
N TRP A 84 3.28 3.37 14.47
CA TRP A 84 2.75 3.75 13.16
C TRP A 84 1.34 4.33 13.29
N ARG A 85 0.49 3.70 14.12
CA ARG A 85 -0.87 4.20 14.34
C ARG A 85 -0.87 5.60 14.96
N GLU A 86 0.02 5.83 15.92
CA GLU A 86 0.18 7.14 16.53
C GLU A 86 0.63 8.18 15.51
N PHE A 87 1.56 7.80 14.63
CA PHE A 87 2.03 8.67 13.56
C PHE A 87 0.86 9.07 12.64
N VAL A 88 0.03 8.10 12.25
CA VAL A 88 -1.12 8.35 11.38
C VAL A 88 -2.15 9.24 12.09
N ARG A 89 -2.45 8.97 13.36
CA ARG A 89 -3.38 9.80 14.14
C ARG A 89 -2.91 11.26 14.21
N GLY A 90 -1.62 11.45 14.42
CA GLY A 90 -1.04 12.78 14.46
C GLY A 90 -1.06 13.50 13.11
N LYS A 91 -0.83 12.75 12.03
CA LYS A 91 -0.76 13.33 10.68
C LYS A 91 -2.14 13.62 10.10
N TYR A 92 -3.10 12.71 10.32
CA TYR A 92 -4.41 12.77 9.67
C TYR A 92 -5.57 13.00 10.65
N GLN A 93 -5.31 12.99 11.94
CA GLN A 93 -6.29 13.23 13.02
C GLN A 93 -7.46 12.26 12.97
N THR A 94 -7.17 11.01 12.64
CA THR A 94 -8.14 9.94 12.57
C THR A 94 -7.45 8.60 12.77
N GLU A 95 -8.22 7.61 13.19
CA GLU A 95 -7.72 6.26 13.39
C GLU A 95 -7.61 5.52 12.07
N PRO A 96 -6.47 4.88 11.76
CA PRO A 96 -6.34 4.11 10.53
C PRO A 96 -7.04 2.77 10.61
N SER A 97 -7.60 2.30 9.50
CA SER A 97 -8.01 0.93 9.32
C SER A 97 -6.99 0.21 8.45
N VAL A 98 -6.69 -1.04 8.74
CA VAL A 98 -5.80 -1.87 7.94
C VAL A 98 -6.51 -3.17 7.61
N THR A 99 -6.63 -3.49 6.34
CA THR A 99 -7.25 -4.73 5.86
C THR A 99 -6.20 -5.53 5.10
N TYR A 100 -6.11 -6.83 5.37
CA TYR A 100 -5.14 -7.74 4.76
C TYR A 100 -5.83 -8.62 3.74
N PHE A 101 -5.14 -8.85 2.61
CA PHE A 101 -5.59 -9.77 1.57
C PHE A 101 -4.41 -10.65 1.14
N GLU A 102 -4.69 -11.93 0.91
CA GLU A 102 -3.72 -12.79 0.25
C GLU A 102 -3.74 -12.47 -1.24
N THR A 103 -2.58 -12.41 -1.87
CA THR A 103 -2.43 -11.98 -3.26
C THR A 103 -1.74 -13.07 -4.08
N PRO A 104 -2.49 -14.05 -4.54
CA PRO A 104 -1.88 -15.20 -5.25
C PRO A 104 -1.45 -14.90 -6.67
N VAL A 105 -1.99 -13.86 -7.29
CA VAL A 105 -1.66 -13.52 -8.68
C VAL A 105 -1.49 -12.00 -8.82
N VAL A 106 -0.39 -11.58 -9.43
CA VAL A 106 -0.17 -10.18 -9.79
C VAL A 106 0.03 -10.08 -11.29
N VAL A 107 -0.79 -9.29 -11.97
CA VAL A 107 -0.59 -8.96 -13.37
C VAL A 107 0.12 -7.60 -13.40
N ASP A 108 1.35 -7.57 -13.87
CA ASP A 108 2.14 -6.35 -13.94
C ASP A 108 2.42 -6.00 -15.40
N ASN A 109 1.61 -5.14 -15.96
CA ASN A 109 1.72 -4.75 -17.37
C ASN A 109 2.85 -3.74 -17.64
N VAL A 110 3.46 -3.20 -16.59
CA VAL A 110 4.61 -2.30 -16.76
C VAL A 110 5.82 -3.12 -17.22
N VAL A 111 6.03 -4.27 -16.62
CA VAL A 111 7.15 -5.15 -16.96
C VAL A 111 6.70 -6.36 -17.79
N GLY A 112 5.41 -6.51 -18.05
CA GLY A 112 4.90 -7.60 -18.88
C GLY A 112 4.93 -8.95 -18.21
N GLU A 113 4.67 -9.00 -16.89
CA GLU A 113 4.74 -10.23 -16.12
C GLU A 113 3.41 -10.59 -15.48
N ILE A 114 3.17 -11.89 -15.34
CA ILE A 114 2.15 -12.42 -14.46
C ILE A 114 2.88 -13.24 -13.40
N GLN A 115 2.78 -12.80 -12.15
CA GLN A 115 3.44 -13.46 -11.03
C GLN A 115 2.42 -14.33 -10.29
N VAL A 116 2.76 -15.58 -10.08
CA VAL A 116 1.88 -16.55 -9.42
C VAL A 116 2.58 -17.12 -8.20
N LYS A 117 1.85 -17.20 -7.08
CA LYS A 117 2.37 -17.71 -5.81
C LYS A 117 1.62 -18.94 -5.34
#